data_f1b13aec755a34b8613ee8b28d5c0dc8
#
_entry.id   f1b13aec755a34b8613ee8b28d5c0dc8
#
_cell.length_a   1.000
_cell.length_b   1.000
_cell.length_c   1.000
_cell.angle_alpha   90.00
_cell.angle_beta   90.00
_cell.angle_gamma   90.00
#
_symmetry.space_group_name_H-M   'P 1'
#
loop_
_entity.id
_entity.type
_entity.pdbx_description
1 polymer ?
#
loop_
_entity_poly.entity_id
_entity_poly.type
_entity_poly.pdbx_seq_one_letter_code
_entity_poly.pdbx_strand_id
1 'polypeptide(L)'
;MTRNVSSYRVRRVNEAIKEIIGTALTHDLKDPRIGFVTLTGVEAAPDLAHAKVFVSVYGKAVEKTATMEGLRAARPYLQRLISDELKTKRTPHLEFVYDGSVDQGMRIQALLKSSGATDLPPLEEETEDRASDDIDESDAPAGVADDEDE
;
A
#
# COMPACT_ATOMS: atom_id res chain seq x y z
N MET A 1 -17.85 20.63 11.02
CA MET A 1 -18.93 19.90 10.38
C MET A 1 -18.73 19.72 8.90
N THR A 2 -18.39 20.80 8.21
CA THR A 2 -18.18 20.67 6.77
C THR A 2 -17.05 19.70 6.43
N ARG A 3 -16.05 19.59 7.29
CA ARG A 3 -14.97 18.67 7.05
C ARG A 3 -15.44 17.24 6.96
N ASN A 4 -16.32 16.83 7.84
CA ASN A 4 -16.78 15.46 7.86
C ASN A 4 -17.56 15.07 6.62
N VAL A 5 -18.37 16.00 6.12
CA VAL A 5 -19.16 15.73 4.93
C VAL A 5 -18.26 15.60 3.72
N SER A 6 -17.28 16.50 3.62
CA SER A 6 -16.34 16.45 2.50
C SER A 6 -15.54 15.16 2.53
N SER A 7 -15.06 14.76 3.71
CA SER A 7 -14.28 13.54 3.85
C SER A 7 -15.10 12.31 3.50
N TYR A 8 -16.37 12.29 3.91
CA TYR A 8 -17.25 11.17 3.60
C TYR A 8 -17.48 11.07 2.09
N ARG A 9 -17.70 12.22 1.45
CA ARG A 9 -17.92 12.25 0.01
C ARG A 9 -16.69 11.75 -0.74
N VAL A 10 -15.52 12.23 -0.34
CA VAL A 10 -14.27 11.80 -0.97
C VAL A 10 -14.08 10.30 -0.80
N ARG A 11 -14.36 9.78 0.39
CA ARG A 11 -14.21 8.35 0.63
C ARG A 11 -15.13 7.54 -0.27
N ARG A 12 -16.37 7.99 -0.41
CA ARG A 12 -17.31 7.27 -1.26
C ARG A 12 -16.85 7.27 -2.72
N VAL A 13 -16.33 8.41 -3.18
CA VAL A 13 -15.82 8.50 -4.54
C VAL A 13 -14.61 7.59 -4.71
N ASN A 14 -13.72 7.55 -3.72
CA ASN A 14 -12.55 6.67 -3.79
C ASN A 14 -12.97 5.21 -3.92
N GLU A 15 -13.93 4.78 -3.12
CA GLU A 15 -14.40 3.40 -3.17
C GLU A 15 -15.06 3.09 -4.51
N ALA A 16 -15.86 4.01 -5.03
CA ALA A 16 -16.52 3.80 -6.30
C ALA A 16 -15.51 3.71 -7.45
N ILE A 17 -14.52 4.60 -7.46
CA ILE A 17 -13.49 4.57 -8.49
C ILE A 17 -12.69 3.28 -8.41
N LYS A 18 -12.37 2.86 -7.20
CA LYS A 18 -11.61 1.63 -7.00
C LYS A 18 -12.37 0.43 -7.57
N GLU A 19 -13.66 0.37 -7.32
CA GLU A 19 -14.46 -0.73 -7.81
C GLU A 19 -14.60 -0.71 -9.32
N ILE A 20 -14.86 0.46 -9.90
CA ILE A 20 -15.02 0.59 -11.34
C ILE A 20 -13.74 0.21 -12.06
N ILE A 21 -12.61 0.75 -11.62
CA ILE A 21 -11.34 0.46 -12.26
C ILE A 21 -10.95 -0.99 -12.06
N GLY A 22 -11.17 -1.53 -10.86
CA GLY A 22 -10.85 -2.92 -10.59
C GLY A 22 -11.60 -3.86 -11.52
N THR A 23 -12.87 -3.61 -11.75
CA THR A 23 -13.66 -4.41 -12.65
C THR A 23 -13.17 -4.25 -14.10
N ALA A 24 -12.88 -3.02 -14.51
CA ALA A 24 -12.43 -2.77 -15.86
C ALA A 24 -11.08 -3.44 -16.12
N LEU A 25 -10.18 -3.42 -15.16
CA LEU A 25 -8.88 -4.07 -15.33
C LEU A 25 -9.03 -5.59 -15.50
N THR A 26 -10.01 -6.16 -14.84
CA THR A 26 -10.20 -7.59 -14.90
C THR A 26 -10.93 -8.02 -16.17
N HIS A 27 -11.93 -7.26 -16.60
CA HIS A 27 -12.82 -7.71 -17.64
C HIS A 27 -12.76 -6.93 -18.95
N ASP A 28 -12.50 -5.64 -18.87
CA ASP A 28 -12.66 -4.79 -20.05
C ASP A 28 -11.38 -4.49 -20.82
N LEU A 29 -10.29 -4.29 -20.10
CA LEU A 29 -9.06 -3.88 -20.75
C LEU A 29 -8.32 -5.07 -21.32
N LYS A 30 -8.09 -5.02 -22.62
CA LYS A 30 -7.43 -6.12 -23.33
C LYS A 30 -6.17 -5.67 -24.04
N ASP A 31 -5.57 -4.59 -23.55
CA ASP A 31 -4.35 -4.08 -24.11
C ASP A 31 -3.21 -5.04 -23.74
N PRO A 32 -2.49 -5.59 -24.72
CA PRO A 32 -1.43 -6.55 -24.42
C PRO A 32 -0.27 -5.96 -23.63
N ARG A 33 -0.17 -4.62 -23.57
CA ARG A 33 0.88 -4.00 -22.76
C ARG A 33 0.56 -4.10 -21.27
N ILE A 34 -0.72 -4.24 -20.91
CA ILE A 34 -1.13 -4.30 -19.51
C ILE A 34 -0.95 -5.73 -19.04
N GLY A 35 0.02 -5.91 -18.14
CA GLY A 35 0.30 -7.22 -17.58
C GLY A 35 -0.49 -7.47 -16.31
N PHE A 36 0.16 -8.12 -15.36
CA PHE A 36 -0.50 -8.45 -14.10
C PHE A 36 -0.43 -7.24 -13.18
N VAL A 37 -1.55 -6.54 -13.06
CA VAL A 37 -1.62 -5.30 -12.30
C VAL A 37 -2.64 -5.44 -11.18
N THR A 38 -2.31 -4.86 -10.03
CA THR A 38 -3.18 -4.85 -8.86
C THR A 38 -3.43 -3.42 -8.45
N LEU A 39 -4.69 -3.09 -8.22
CA LEU A 39 -5.06 -1.76 -7.75
C LEU A 39 -4.85 -1.72 -6.24
N THR A 40 -3.97 -0.85 -5.77
CA THR A 40 -3.66 -0.80 -4.35
C THR A 40 -4.40 0.32 -3.63
N GLY A 41 -4.87 1.34 -4.32
CA GLY A 41 -5.63 2.39 -3.66
C GLY A 41 -6.03 3.49 -4.62
N VAL A 42 -6.93 4.35 -4.16
CA VAL A 42 -7.38 5.52 -4.90
C VAL A 42 -7.49 6.67 -3.92
N GLU A 43 -6.96 7.82 -4.31
CA GLU A 43 -7.06 9.03 -3.51
C GLU A 43 -7.55 10.18 -4.35
N ALA A 44 -8.79 10.57 -4.17
CA ALA A 44 -9.34 11.74 -4.84
C ALA A 44 -9.01 12.99 -4.04
N ALA A 45 -8.79 14.10 -4.74
CA ALA A 45 -8.57 15.37 -4.08
C ALA A 45 -9.89 15.84 -3.43
N PRO A 46 -9.81 16.69 -2.42
CA PRO A 46 -11.02 17.17 -1.74
C PRO A 46 -12.02 17.86 -2.66
N ASP A 47 -11.53 18.50 -3.72
CA ASP A 47 -12.40 19.16 -4.68
C ASP A 47 -12.89 18.20 -5.77
N LEU A 48 -12.45 16.95 -5.72
CA LEU A 48 -12.81 15.91 -6.68
C LEU A 48 -12.43 16.25 -8.13
N ALA A 49 -11.43 17.12 -8.29
CA ALA A 49 -10.95 17.45 -9.63
C ALA A 49 -9.93 16.44 -10.15
N HIS A 50 -9.21 15.80 -9.25
CA HIS A 50 -8.18 14.84 -9.61
C HIS A 50 -8.28 13.64 -8.70
N ALA A 51 -7.86 12.48 -9.18
CA ALA A 51 -7.81 11.28 -8.39
C ALA A 51 -6.56 10.50 -8.75
N LYS A 52 -5.77 10.15 -7.76
CA LYS A 52 -4.60 9.31 -7.96
C LYS A 52 -4.99 7.87 -7.80
N VAL A 53 -4.63 7.06 -8.78
CA VAL A 53 -4.92 5.64 -8.77
C VAL A 53 -3.60 4.91 -8.60
N PHE A 54 -3.43 4.28 -7.46
CA PHE A 54 -2.18 3.60 -7.14
C PHE A 54 -2.27 2.16 -7.58
N VAL A 55 -1.29 1.73 -8.37
CA VAL A 55 -1.28 0.38 -8.90
C VAL A 55 0.09 -0.26 -8.68
N SER A 56 0.07 -1.57 -8.49
CA SER A 56 1.28 -2.36 -8.39
C SER A 56 1.31 -3.29 -9.59
N VAL A 57 2.49 -3.47 -10.18
CA VAL A 57 2.63 -4.31 -11.37
C VAL A 57 3.66 -5.38 -11.07
N TYR A 58 3.29 -6.62 -11.32
CA TYR A 58 4.18 -7.74 -11.14
C TYR A 58 4.96 -7.95 -12.44
N GLY A 59 6.28 -8.05 -12.33
CA GLY A 59 7.12 -8.31 -13.49
C GLY A 59 8.40 -7.49 -13.49
N LYS A 60 9.09 -7.52 -14.59
CA LYS A 60 10.34 -6.81 -14.73
C LYS A 60 10.09 -5.33 -15.03
N ALA A 61 11.15 -4.54 -14.98
CA ALA A 61 11.02 -3.11 -15.19
C ALA A 61 10.39 -2.77 -16.55
N VAL A 62 10.72 -3.54 -17.57
CA VAL A 62 10.17 -3.31 -18.91
C VAL A 62 8.66 -3.54 -18.89
N GLU A 63 8.24 -4.61 -18.22
CA GLU A 63 6.83 -4.93 -18.14
C GLU A 63 6.06 -3.88 -17.32
N LYS A 64 6.68 -3.37 -16.27
CA LYS A 64 6.05 -2.33 -15.46
C LYS A 64 5.86 -1.06 -16.28
N THR A 65 6.87 -0.67 -17.05
CA THR A 65 6.77 0.51 -17.89
C THR A 65 5.68 0.33 -18.94
N ALA A 66 5.65 -0.82 -19.59
CA ALA A 66 4.64 -1.09 -20.61
C ALA A 66 3.24 -1.07 -20.02
N THR A 67 3.07 -1.64 -18.84
CA THR A 67 1.77 -1.65 -18.18
C THR A 67 1.32 -0.23 -17.85
N MET A 68 2.23 0.59 -17.32
CA MET A 68 1.87 1.97 -17.01
C MET A 68 1.47 2.75 -18.25
N GLU A 69 2.14 2.50 -19.37
CA GLU A 69 1.79 3.14 -20.62
C GLU A 69 0.41 2.68 -21.10
N GLY A 70 0.15 1.38 -20.97
CA GLY A 70 -1.16 0.85 -21.34
C GLY A 70 -2.28 1.43 -20.50
N LEU A 71 -2.03 1.61 -19.19
CA LEU A 71 -3.03 2.20 -18.33
C LEU A 71 -3.27 3.67 -18.68
N ARG A 72 -2.22 4.40 -19.02
CA ARG A 72 -2.39 5.79 -19.44
C ARG A 72 -3.18 5.87 -20.73
N ALA A 73 -2.93 4.95 -21.64
CA ALA A 73 -3.68 4.92 -22.91
C ALA A 73 -5.14 4.56 -22.66
N ALA A 74 -5.44 3.79 -21.64
CA ALA A 74 -6.82 3.42 -21.31
C ALA A 74 -7.54 4.50 -20.50
N ARG A 75 -6.84 5.57 -20.10
CA ARG A 75 -7.45 6.61 -19.28
C ARG A 75 -8.76 7.16 -19.84
N PRO A 76 -8.85 7.51 -21.12
CA PRO A 76 -10.12 8.07 -21.63
C PRO A 76 -11.29 7.10 -21.46
N TYR A 77 -11.04 5.82 -21.64
CA TYR A 77 -12.09 4.82 -21.48
C TYR A 77 -12.51 4.73 -20.02
N LEU A 78 -11.53 4.68 -19.10
CA LEU A 78 -11.82 4.61 -17.68
C LEU A 78 -12.50 5.88 -17.17
N GLN A 79 -12.10 7.04 -17.70
CA GLN A 79 -12.75 8.30 -17.37
C GLN A 79 -14.23 8.25 -17.73
N ARG A 80 -14.55 7.67 -18.88
CA ARG A 80 -15.93 7.59 -19.33
C ARG A 80 -16.73 6.67 -18.44
N LEU A 81 -16.15 5.51 -18.07
CA LEU A 81 -16.84 4.60 -17.17
C LEU A 81 -17.14 5.25 -15.83
N ILE A 82 -16.17 5.98 -15.29
CA ILE A 82 -16.36 6.64 -14.01
C ILE A 82 -17.42 7.72 -14.12
N SER A 83 -17.40 8.47 -15.21
CA SER A 83 -18.39 9.50 -15.42
C SER A 83 -19.81 8.94 -15.47
N ASP A 84 -19.96 7.81 -16.14
CA ASP A 84 -21.27 7.17 -16.28
C ASP A 84 -21.77 6.61 -14.95
N GLU A 85 -20.87 6.04 -14.17
CA GLU A 85 -21.25 5.42 -12.90
C GLU A 85 -21.45 6.41 -11.77
N LEU A 86 -20.55 7.39 -11.64
CA LEU A 86 -20.63 8.33 -10.53
C LEU A 86 -21.73 9.37 -10.72
N LYS A 87 -21.99 9.72 -11.94
CA LYS A 87 -23.03 10.73 -12.26
C LYS A 87 -22.82 12.01 -11.47
N THR A 88 -21.57 12.39 -11.28
CA THR A 88 -21.25 13.63 -10.60
C THR A 88 -21.12 14.74 -11.62
N LYS A 89 -21.20 15.98 -11.15
CA LYS A 89 -21.06 17.12 -12.04
C LYS A 89 -19.72 17.14 -12.73
N ARG A 90 -18.70 16.63 -12.07
CA ARG A 90 -17.35 16.66 -12.62
C ARG A 90 -16.71 15.32 -12.35
N THR A 91 -16.10 14.74 -13.38
CA THR A 91 -15.38 13.48 -13.23
C THR A 91 -13.95 13.79 -12.89
N PRO A 92 -13.40 13.21 -11.82
CA PRO A 92 -12.01 13.47 -11.48
C PRO A 92 -11.07 13.02 -12.59
N HIS A 93 -10.03 13.81 -12.82
CA HIS A 93 -9.00 13.43 -13.78
C HIS A 93 -8.14 12.34 -13.15
N LEU A 94 -8.03 11.19 -13.80
CA LEU A 94 -7.29 10.06 -13.27
C LEU A 94 -5.80 10.20 -13.54
N GLU A 95 -5.01 9.90 -12.53
CA GLU A 95 -3.57 9.89 -12.66
C GLU A 95 -3.09 8.55 -12.10
N PHE A 96 -2.45 7.74 -12.91
CA PHE A 96 -1.96 6.44 -12.46
C PHE A 96 -0.58 6.60 -11.85
N VAL A 97 -0.42 6.10 -10.64
CA VAL A 97 0.82 6.19 -9.89
C VAL A 97 1.26 4.79 -9.52
N TYR A 98 2.52 4.48 -9.80
CA TYR A 98 3.06 3.17 -9.47
C TYR A 98 3.34 3.10 -7.97
N ASP A 99 2.80 2.09 -7.31
CA ASP A 99 2.99 1.87 -5.89
C ASP A 99 3.98 0.74 -5.71
N GLY A 100 5.19 1.07 -5.29
CA GLY A 100 6.25 0.10 -5.14
C GLY A 100 6.27 -0.63 -3.80
N SER A 101 5.30 -0.36 -2.93
CA SER A 101 5.33 -0.96 -1.60
C SER A 101 5.21 -2.48 -1.64
N VAL A 102 4.40 -3.01 -2.57
CA VAL A 102 4.25 -4.46 -2.71
C VAL A 102 5.57 -5.08 -3.18
N ASP A 103 6.25 -4.42 -4.11
CA ASP A 103 7.53 -4.91 -4.61
C ASP A 103 8.56 -4.95 -3.51
N GLN A 104 8.58 -3.95 -2.66
CA GLN A 104 9.51 -3.93 -1.56
C GLN A 104 9.26 -5.09 -0.61
N GLY A 105 8.01 -5.35 -0.29
CA GLY A 105 7.66 -6.47 0.56
C GLY A 105 8.11 -7.79 -0.02
N MET A 106 7.87 -7.99 -1.30
CA MET A 106 8.29 -9.22 -1.97
C MET A 106 9.80 -9.36 -2.01
N ARG A 107 10.51 -8.24 -2.21
CA ARG A 107 11.96 -8.27 -2.25
C ARG A 107 12.53 -8.64 -0.88
N ILE A 108 11.96 -8.09 0.18
CA ILE A 108 12.40 -8.41 1.53
C ILE A 108 12.16 -9.89 1.83
N GLN A 109 11.01 -10.42 1.46
CA GLN A 109 10.73 -11.82 1.65
C GLN A 109 11.70 -12.71 0.87
N ALA A 110 12.00 -12.34 -0.36
CA ALA A 110 12.93 -13.11 -1.16
C ALA A 110 14.32 -13.12 -0.54
N LEU A 111 14.76 -11.99 0.00
CA LEU A 111 16.06 -11.92 0.65
C LEU A 111 16.08 -12.77 1.91
N LEU A 112 15.01 -12.76 2.68
CA LEU A 112 14.93 -13.58 3.88
C LEU A 112 14.98 -15.05 3.54
N LYS A 113 14.28 -15.47 2.49
CA LYS A 113 14.30 -16.86 2.08
C LYS A 113 15.67 -17.29 1.60
N SER A 114 16.32 -16.47 0.80
CA SER A 114 17.60 -16.83 0.24
C SER A 114 18.67 -16.90 1.30
N SER A 115 18.54 -16.14 2.38
CA SER A 115 19.52 -16.18 3.45
C SER A 115 19.19 -17.26 4.48
N GLY A 116 18.11 -17.97 4.30
CA GLY A 116 17.73 -18.98 5.27
C GLY A 116 17.13 -18.44 6.52
N ALA A 117 16.74 -17.19 6.49
CA ALA A 117 16.22 -16.55 7.69
C ALA A 117 14.72 -16.69 7.87
N THR A 118 14.12 -17.55 7.08
CA THR A 118 12.68 -17.71 7.18
C THR A 118 12.24 -18.29 8.50
N ASP A 119 13.17 -18.97 9.17
CA ASP A 119 12.81 -19.56 10.44
C ASP A 119 12.95 -18.62 11.60
N LEU A 120 13.46 -17.44 11.37
CA LEU A 120 13.65 -16.51 12.47
C LEU A 120 12.33 -15.96 12.96
N PRO A 121 12.16 -15.91 14.25
CA PRO A 121 10.94 -15.34 14.80
C PRO A 121 10.97 -13.84 14.69
N PRO A 122 9.87 -13.22 14.93
CA PRO A 122 9.82 -11.76 14.93
C PRO A 122 10.76 -11.21 15.96
N LEU A 123 11.68 -10.43 15.54
CA LEU A 123 12.67 -9.91 16.44
C LEU A 123 12.23 -8.73 17.23
N GLU A 124 11.29 -8.03 16.71
CA GLU A 124 10.89 -6.82 17.33
C GLU A 124 10.42 -7.01 18.74
N GLU A 125 9.65 -7.99 18.97
CA GLU A 125 9.07 -8.15 20.24
C GLU A 125 10.08 -8.50 21.28
N GLU A 126 11.05 -9.29 20.87
CA GLU A 126 11.96 -9.76 21.83
C GLU A 126 12.85 -8.70 22.35
N THR A 127 13.21 -7.75 21.53
CA THR A 127 14.15 -6.77 21.96
C THR A 127 13.62 -5.95 23.11
N GLU A 128 12.35 -5.63 23.07
CA GLU A 128 11.83 -4.82 24.12
C GLU A 128 11.82 -5.53 25.43
N ASP A 129 11.40 -6.74 25.42
CA ASP A 129 11.29 -7.48 26.65
C ASP A 129 12.64 -7.70 27.24
N ARG A 130 13.60 -8.04 26.44
CA ARG A 130 14.89 -8.31 26.99
C ARG A 130 15.50 -7.11 27.62
N ALA A 131 15.29 -5.96 27.04
CA ALA A 131 15.87 -4.77 27.61
C ALA A 131 15.35 -4.54 29.01
N SER A 132 14.11 -4.73 29.22
CA SER A 132 13.59 -4.50 30.54
C SER A 132 14.08 -5.54 31.51
N ASP A 133 14.18 -6.75 31.08
CA ASP A 133 14.63 -7.77 31.99
C ASP A 133 16.06 -7.54 32.44
N ASP A 134 16.86 -7.21 31.52
CA ASP A 134 18.23 -7.02 31.88
C ASP A 134 18.40 -6.00 32.95
N ILE A 135 17.68 -4.97 32.87
CA ILE A 135 17.85 -3.94 33.86
C ILE A 135 17.56 -4.46 35.21
N ASP A 136 16.57 -5.22 35.34
CA ASP A 136 16.24 -5.72 36.61
C ASP A 136 17.23 -6.51 37.21
N GLU A 137 17.72 -7.45 36.56
CA GLU A 137 18.51 -8.31 37.14
C GLU A 137 19.72 -7.71 37.54
N SER A 138 20.16 -6.87 36.81
CA SER A 138 21.42 -6.39 37.15
C SER A 138 21.44 -5.87 38.53
N ASP A 139 20.47 -5.25 38.89
CA ASP A 139 20.51 -4.69 40.12
C ASP A 139 20.40 -5.58 41.17
N ALA A 140 19.72 -6.37 40.98
CA ALA A 140 19.43 -7.23 42.01
C ALA A 140 20.59 -7.50 42.81
N PRO A 141 21.48 -7.80 42.36
CA PRO A 141 22.51 -8.26 43.05
C PRO A 141 23.07 -7.42 43.96
N ALA A 142 23.02 -6.87 43.66
CA ALA A 142 23.52 -6.10 44.37
C ALA A 142 23.58 -6.37 45.57
N GLY A 143 23.41 -6.41 45.76
CA GLY A 143 23.36 -6.40 46.72
C GLY A 143 23.91 -7.00 47.48
N VAL A 144 24.11 -6.99 47.55
CA VAL A 144 24.28 -7.42 48.20
C VAL A 144 25.12 -7.67 48.96
N ALA A 145 25.19 -7.70 49.03
CA ALA A 145 25.74 -7.96 49.58
C ALA A 145 26.31 -7.75 50.47
N ASP A 146 26.39 -7.64 50.81
CA ASP A 146 26.84 -7.33 51.42
C ASP A 146 27.15 -7.50 52.47
N ASP A 147 27.11 -7.54 52.81
CA ASP A 147 27.15 -7.61 53.52
C ASP A 147 27.74 -8.02 54.31
N GLU A 148 27.92 -8.20 54.49
CA GLU A 148 28.23 -8.55 55.07
C GLU A 148 28.84 -8.52 55.86
N ASP A 149 29.00 -8.39 56.12
CA ASP A 149 29.46 -8.29 56.71
C ASP A 149 29.75 -8.34 57.72
N GLU A 150 29.84 -8.44 57.99
CA GLU A 150 29.99 -8.49 58.90
C GLU A 150 30.13 -8.69 59.65
#